data_7e10b82435f49ea3acf560a5eadc705a
#
_entry.id   7e10b82435f49ea3acf560a5eadc705a
#
_cell.length_a   1.000
_cell.length_b   1.000
_cell.length_c   1.000
_cell.angle_alpha   90.00
_cell.angle_beta   90.00
_cell.angle_gamma   90.00
#
_symmetry.space_group_name_H-M   'P 1'
#
loop_
_entity.id
_entity.type
_entity.pdbx_description
1 polymer ?
#
loop_
_entity_poly.entity_id
_entity_poly.type
_entity_poly.pdbx_seq_one_letter_code
_entity_poly.pdbx_strand_id
1 'polypeptide(L)'
;MLLWAGLILIAMGAASLPFDRRAAHYLYDHESAAFDRFLEGTTHLAKAAHWLVAATLAFVAAQAAIAIWGAWAQAHPLVRAVSNYALAFNISLLFGSAILHGMKLVVGRRRPRDDMEMGLYGFVWFKFRLDYNSFPSGHALTIMCVATIASCAWPHLAPLWFAIALWLGLTRALLTAHFLSDVFIGAGIGLLAARETLLYLFASLAPHWF
;
A
#
# COMPACT_ATOMS: atom_id res chain seq x y z
N MET A 1 -0.44 -18.33 4.67
CA MET A 1 -0.66 -17.39 5.80
C MET A 1 -1.08 -16.00 5.32
N LEU A 2 -0.43 -15.41 4.33
CA LEU A 2 -0.74 -14.05 3.84
C LEU A 2 -2.14 -13.91 3.21
N LEU A 3 -2.71 -14.94 2.62
CA LEU A 3 -4.09 -14.91 2.15
C LEU A 3 -5.05 -14.53 3.28
N TRP A 4 -4.95 -15.26 4.39
CA TRP A 4 -5.80 -14.99 5.56
C TRP A 4 -5.54 -13.62 6.18
N ALA A 5 -4.26 -13.19 6.25
CA ALA A 5 -3.92 -11.86 6.73
C ALA A 5 -4.54 -10.75 5.87
N GLY A 6 -4.49 -10.87 4.55
CA GLY A 6 -5.14 -9.94 3.63
C GLY A 6 -6.66 -9.91 3.77
N LEU A 7 -7.30 -11.09 3.88
CA LEU A 7 -8.74 -11.19 4.10
C LEU A 7 -9.16 -10.64 5.47
N ILE A 8 -8.36 -10.88 6.52
CA ILE A 8 -8.59 -10.31 7.85
C ILE A 8 -8.50 -8.78 7.80
N LEU A 9 -7.51 -8.20 7.13
CA LEU A 9 -7.42 -6.75 6.97
C LEU A 9 -8.66 -6.19 6.25
N ILE A 10 -9.14 -6.83 5.19
CA ILE A 10 -10.37 -6.42 4.49
C ILE A 10 -11.58 -6.54 5.43
N ALA A 11 -11.69 -7.64 6.17
CA ALA A 11 -12.77 -7.84 7.13
C ALA A 11 -12.73 -6.81 8.28
N MET A 12 -11.54 -6.48 8.80
CA MET A 12 -11.36 -5.40 9.78
C MET A 12 -11.78 -4.05 9.22
N GLY A 13 -11.43 -3.77 7.95
CA GLY A 13 -11.90 -2.57 7.27
C GLY A 13 -13.41 -2.52 7.15
N ALA A 14 -14.05 -3.60 6.74
CA ALA A 14 -15.51 -3.69 6.69
C ALA A 14 -16.15 -3.51 8.08
N ALA A 15 -15.59 -4.15 9.10
CA ALA A 15 -16.07 -4.04 10.49
C ALA A 15 -15.88 -2.64 11.08
N SER A 16 -14.90 -1.86 10.61
CA SER A 16 -14.65 -0.50 11.09
C SER A 16 -15.56 0.56 10.47
N LEU A 17 -16.26 0.28 9.35
CA LEU A 17 -17.15 1.21 8.67
C LEU A 17 -18.16 1.94 9.60
N PRO A 18 -18.87 1.25 10.52
CA PRO A 18 -19.81 1.91 11.41
C PRO A 18 -19.17 2.88 12.41
N PHE A 19 -17.86 2.71 12.66
CA PHE A 19 -17.12 3.49 13.65
C PHE A 19 -16.27 4.59 13.00
N ASP A 20 -16.09 4.59 11.68
CA ASP A 20 -15.22 5.48 10.94
C ASP A 20 -15.43 6.95 11.27
N ARG A 21 -16.69 7.40 11.23
CA ARG A 21 -17.02 8.80 11.48
C ARG A 21 -16.66 9.21 12.91
N ARG A 22 -17.04 8.40 13.88
CA ARG A 22 -16.74 8.66 15.31
C ARG A 22 -15.24 8.68 15.58
N ALA A 23 -14.51 7.69 15.03
CA ALA A 23 -13.07 7.61 15.17
C ALA A 23 -12.38 8.82 14.53
N ALA A 24 -12.80 9.22 13.33
CA ALA A 24 -12.22 10.37 12.65
C ALA A 24 -12.46 11.70 13.40
N HIS A 25 -13.68 11.94 13.90
CA HIS A 25 -13.96 13.11 14.74
C HIS A 25 -13.14 13.10 16.03
N TYR A 26 -13.08 11.96 16.72
CA TYR A 26 -12.27 11.85 17.93
C TYR A 26 -10.79 12.16 17.67
N LEU A 27 -10.21 11.66 16.60
CA LEU A 27 -8.82 11.93 16.23
C LEU A 27 -8.61 13.41 15.92
N TYR A 28 -9.52 14.02 15.15
CA TYR A 28 -9.45 15.43 14.81
C TYR A 28 -9.52 16.34 16.03
N ASP A 29 -10.43 16.06 16.98
CA ASP A 29 -10.61 16.85 18.20
C ASP A 29 -9.41 16.75 19.17
N HIS A 30 -8.60 15.70 19.05
CA HIS A 30 -7.43 15.44 19.89
C HIS A 30 -6.11 15.62 19.14
N GLU A 31 -6.15 16.23 17.97
CA GLU A 31 -4.98 16.48 17.11
C GLU A 31 -3.99 17.41 17.82
N SER A 32 -2.69 17.07 17.69
CA SER A 32 -1.59 17.87 18.22
C SER A 32 -0.67 18.28 17.08
N ALA A 33 -0.45 19.59 16.91
CA ALA A 33 0.38 20.12 15.83
C ALA A 33 1.82 19.58 15.80
N ALA A 34 2.37 19.16 16.93
CA ALA A 34 3.67 18.51 16.99
C ALA A 34 3.64 17.08 16.48
N PHE A 35 2.58 16.34 16.87
CA PHE A 35 2.37 14.97 16.44
C PHE A 35 2.04 14.90 14.95
N ASP A 36 1.24 15.82 14.44
CA ASP A 36 0.89 15.89 13.02
C ASP A 36 2.10 16.12 12.13
N ARG A 37 2.99 17.05 12.51
CA ARG A 37 4.26 17.25 11.78
C ARG A 37 5.11 15.98 11.74
N PHE A 38 5.14 15.21 12.82
CA PHE A 38 5.84 13.93 12.85
C PHE A 38 5.17 12.90 11.92
N LEU A 39 3.84 12.79 11.96
CA LEU A 39 3.07 11.92 11.08
C LEU A 39 3.22 12.32 9.60
N GLU A 40 3.15 13.61 9.30
CA GLU A 40 3.36 14.12 7.95
C GLU A 40 4.76 13.79 7.43
N GLY A 41 5.79 13.96 8.25
CA GLY A 41 7.16 13.56 7.89
C GLY A 41 7.29 12.08 7.55
N THR A 42 6.66 11.22 8.34
CA THR A 42 6.75 9.77 8.15
C THR A 42 5.86 9.25 7.01
N THR A 43 4.66 9.81 6.82
CA THR A 43 3.70 9.35 5.80
C THR A 43 4.23 9.50 4.37
N HIS A 44 5.22 10.37 4.13
CA HIS A 44 5.87 10.51 2.82
C HIS A 44 6.49 9.20 2.33
N LEU A 45 6.94 8.33 3.25
CA LEU A 45 7.49 7.02 2.92
C LEU A 45 6.45 6.05 2.32
N ALA A 46 5.16 6.33 2.48
CA ALA A 46 4.09 5.52 1.89
C ALA A 46 3.60 6.02 0.51
N LYS A 47 4.24 7.06 -0.07
CA LYS A 47 3.86 7.57 -1.40
C LYS A 47 4.28 6.61 -2.51
N ALA A 48 3.31 6.17 -3.32
CA ALA A 48 3.53 5.23 -4.43
C ALA A 48 4.60 5.69 -5.42
N ALA A 49 4.63 6.99 -5.74
CA ALA A 49 5.54 7.54 -6.73
C ALA A 49 7.02 7.30 -6.39
N HIS A 50 7.41 7.46 -5.12
CA HIS A 50 8.80 7.26 -4.70
C HIS A 50 9.25 5.80 -4.91
N TRP A 51 8.41 4.85 -4.50
CA TRP A 51 8.71 3.43 -4.63
C TRP A 51 8.67 2.96 -6.08
N LEU A 52 7.69 3.45 -6.86
CA LEU A 52 7.57 3.13 -8.27
C LEU A 52 8.80 3.61 -9.05
N VAL A 53 9.23 4.86 -8.84
CA VAL A 53 10.42 5.41 -9.48
C VAL A 53 11.66 4.64 -9.06
N ALA A 54 11.86 4.42 -7.75
CA ALA A 54 13.03 3.70 -7.24
C ALA A 54 13.10 2.25 -7.79
N ALA A 55 11.99 1.51 -7.76
CA ALA A 55 11.94 0.15 -8.28
C ALA A 55 12.13 0.11 -9.80
N THR A 56 11.52 1.05 -10.53
CA THR A 56 11.70 1.12 -12.00
C THR A 56 13.14 1.42 -12.36
N LEU A 57 13.79 2.38 -11.69
CA LEU A 57 15.21 2.70 -11.91
C LEU A 57 16.11 1.51 -11.55
N ALA A 58 15.83 0.81 -10.45
CA ALA A 58 16.58 -0.38 -10.06
C ALA A 58 16.43 -1.50 -11.11
N PHE A 59 15.22 -1.72 -11.62
CA PHE A 59 14.98 -2.68 -12.70
C PHE A 59 15.73 -2.30 -13.97
N VAL A 60 15.62 -1.05 -14.43
CA VAL A 60 16.30 -0.57 -15.65
C VAL A 60 17.82 -0.68 -15.49
N ALA A 61 18.38 -0.32 -14.33
CA ALA A 61 19.80 -0.46 -14.05
C ALA A 61 20.26 -1.93 -14.13
N ALA A 62 19.47 -2.85 -13.56
CA ALA A 62 19.78 -4.28 -13.65
C ALA A 62 19.72 -4.79 -15.09
N GLN A 63 18.74 -4.37 -15.90
CA GLN A 63 18.65 -4.73 -17.31
C GLN A 63 19.80 -4.13 -18.14
N ALA A 64 20.18 -2.87 -17.86
CA ALA A 64 21.33 -2.25 -18.49
C ALA A 64 22.64 -3.00 -18.16
N ALA A 65 22.83 -3.44 -16.93
CA ALA A 65 23.97 -4.27 -16.55
C ALA A 65 23.99 -5.58 -17.32
N ILE A 66 22.85 -6.25 -17.49
CA ILE A 66 22.72 -7.47 -18.28
C ILE A 66 23.07 -7.20 -19.77
N ALA A 67 22.58 -6.09 -20.31
CA ALA A 67 22.84 -5.70 -21.69
C ALA A 67 24.34 -5.39 -21.97
N ILE A 68 25.02 -4.77 -20.99
CA ILE A 68 26.44 -4.37 -21.12
C ILE A 68 27.40 -5.55 -20.87
N TRP A 69 27.15 -6.31 -19.79
CA TRP A 69 28.08 -7.38 -19.33
C TRP A 69 27.59 -8.80 -19.64
N GLY A 70 26.45 -8.94 -20.34
CA GLY A 70 25.94 -10.22 -20.86
C GLY A 70 25.76 -11.30 -19.80
N ALA A 71 26.25 -12.51 -20.12
CA ALA A 71 26.06 -13.70 -19.30
C ALA A 71 26.59 -13.56 -17.87
N TRP A 72 27.64 -12.78 -17.65
CA TRP A 72 28.20 -12.56 -16.30
C TRP A 72 27.18 -11.82 -15.41
N ALA A 73 26.61 -10.70 -15.88
CA ALA A 73 25.63 -9.96 -15.12
C ALA A 73 24.34 -10.75 -14.93
N GLN A 74 23.90 -11.48 -15.94
CA GLN A 74 22.73 -12.36 -15.87
C GLN A 74 22.91 -13.49 -14.84
N ALA A 75 24.12 -14.02 -14.68
CA ALA A 75 24.44 -15.04 -13.67
C ALA A 75 24.64 -14.45 -12.27
N HIS A 76 24.91 -13.13 -12.17
CA HIS A 76 25.25 -12.51 -10.88
C HIS A 76 24.03 -12.43 -9.94
N PRO A 77 24.12 -13.03 -8.71
CA PRO A 77 22.96 -13.16 -7.83
C PRO A 77 22.26 -11.83 -7.48
N LEU A 78 23.06 -10.77 -7.22
CA LEU A 78 22.52 -9.45 -6.87
C LEU A 78 21.75 -8.81 -8.03
N VAL A 79 22.30 -8.88 -9.26
CA VAL A 79 21.64 -8.31 -10.45
C VAL A 79 20.30 -9.00 -10.70
N ARG A 80 20.26 -10.32 -10.58
CA ARG A 80 19.03 -11.11 -10.70
C ARG A 80 18.03 -10.78 -9.59
N ALA A 81 18.49 -10.71 -8.35
CA ALA A 81 17.62 -10.36 -7.22
C ALA A 81 17.02 -8.97 -7.40
N VAL A 82 17.83 -7.95 -7.69
CA VAL A 82 17.35 -6.57 -7.93
C VAL A 82 16.34 -6.54 -9.08
N SER A 83 16.66 -7.17 -10.22
CA SER A 83 15.75 -7.23 -11.36
C SER A 83 14.41 -7.86 -10.99
N ASN A 84 14.43 -9.03 -10.35
CA ASN A 84 13.22 -9.80 -10.06
C ASN A 84 12.36 -9.14 -8.99
N TYR A 85 12.95 -8.68 -7.87
CA TYR A 85 12.18 -7.99 -6.81
C TYR A 85 11.63 -6.64 -7.26
N ALA A 86 12.39 -5.87 -8.03
CA ALA A 86 11.93 -4.61 -8.58
C ALA A 86 10.77 -4.80 -9.55
N LEU A 87 10.86 -5.78 -10.44
CA LEU A 87 9.80 -6.11 -11.38
C LEU A 87 8.55 -6.65 -10.66
N ALA A 88 8.74 -7.56 -9.69
CA ALA A 88 7.65 -8.10 -8.87
C ALA A 88 6.91 -6.98 -8.12
N PHE A 89 7.65 -6.01 -7.54
CA PHE A 89 7.05 -4.85 -6.89
C PHE A 89 6.24 -3.99 -7.87
N ASN A 90 6.82 -3.64 -9.03
CA ASN A 90 6.14 -2.81 -10.02
C ASN A 90 4.83 -3.46 -10.50
N ILE A 91 4.84 -4.76 -10.80
CA ILE A 91 3.65 -5.49 -11.21
C ILE A 91 2.63 -5.57 -10.06
N SER A 92 3.07 -5.85 -8.83
CA SER A 92 2.19 -5.89 -7.65
C SER A 92 1.49 -4.56 -7.42
N LEU A 93 2.25 -3.47 -7.49
CA LEU A 93 1.72 -2.12 -7.31
C LEU A 93 0.76 -1.75 -8.44
N LEU A 94 1.08 -2.08 -9.68
CA LEU A 94 0.22 -1.82 -10.83
C LEU A 94 -1.10 -2.60 -10.73
N PHE A 95 -1.03 -3.88 -10.40
CA PHE A 95 -2.20 -4.76 -10.22
C PHE A 95 -3.09 -4.27 -9.07
N GLY A 96 -2.50 -4.03 -7.89
CA GLY A 96 -3.23 -3.48 -6.75
C GLY A 96 -3.83 -2.11 -7.02
N SER A 97 -3.09 -1.24 -7.74
CA SER A 97 -3.59 0.09 -8.13
C SER A 97 -4.73 0.00 -9.14
N ALA A 98 -4.73 -0.94 -10.06
CA ALA A 98 -5.84 -1.16 -10.99
C ALA A 98 -7.13 -1.52 -10.24
N ILE A 99 -7.05 -2.44 -9.26
CA ILE A 99 -8.17 -2.79 -8.40
C ILE A 99 -8.63 -1.56 -7.60
N LEU A 100 -7.70 -0.85 -6.95
CA LEU A 100 -7.99 0.32 -6.13
C LEU A 100 -8.68 1.43 -6.93
N HIS A 101 -8.17 1.76 -8.12
CA HIS A 101 -8.77 2.80 -8.96
C HIS A 101 -10.11 2.36 -9.54
N GLY A 102 -10.27 1.07 -9.90
CA GLY A 102 -11.57 0.52 -10.26
C GLY A 102 -12.59 0.70 -9.13
N MET A 103 -12.20 0.40 -7.89
CA MET A 103 -13.07 0.65 -6.72
C MET A 103 -13.39 2.13 -6.53
N LYS A 104 -12.42 3.02 -6.67
CA LYS A 104 -12.63 4.48 -6.56
C LYS A 104 -13.60 5.03 -7.61
N LEU A 105 -13.62 4.45 -8.81
CA LEU A 105 -14.56 4.84 -9.86
C LEU A 105 -16.00 4.42 -9.51
N VAL A 106 -16.16 3.24 -8.91
CA VAL A 106 -17.47 2.69 -8.55
C VAL A 106 -17.94 3.22 -7.20
N VAL A 107 -17.04 3.23 -6.21
CA VAL A 107 -17.35 3.58 -4.81
C VAL A 107 -16.66 4.90 -4.46
N GLY A 108 -17.32 6.01 -4.79
CA GLY A 108 -16.86 7.32 -4.36
C GLY A 108 -17.08 7.53 -2.86
N ARG A 109 -16.07 8.06 -2.15
CA ARG A 109 -16.15 8.43 -0.73
C ARG A 109 -15.48 9.76 -0.48
N ARG A 110 -16.14 10.64 0.26
CA ARG A 110 -15.53 11.87 0.78
C ARG A 110 -14.47 11.55 1.83
N ARG A 111 -13.51 12.47 1.99
CA ARG A 111 -12.48 12.34 3.03
C ARG A 111 -12.99 12.75 4.40
N PRO A 112 -12.36 12.32 5.51
CA PRO A 112 -12.72 12.80 6.85
C PRO A 112 -12.74 14.31 6.96
N ARG A 113 -11.77 15.02 6.38
CA ARG A 113 -11.72 16.50 6.38
C ARG A 113 -12.96 17.15 5.77
N ASP A 114 -13.53 16.58 4.71
CA ASP A 114 -14.76 17.10 4.10
C ASP A 114 -15.95 16.99 5.07
N ASP A 115 -15.98 15.97 5.93
CA ASP A 115 -16.99 15.82 6.98
C ASP A 115 -16.81 16.87 8.08
N MET A 116 -15.58 17.11 8.54
CA MET A 116 -15.28 18.10 9.59
C MET A 116 -15.54 19.54 9.12
N GLU A 117 -15.16 19.88 7.90
CA GLU A 117 -15.24 21.26 7.39
C GLU A 117 -16.63 21.59 6.82
N MET A 118 -17.30 20.63 6.20
CA MET A 118 -18.52 20.85 5.41
C MET A 118 -19.70 19.95 5.80
N GLY A 119 -19.52 19.02 6.75
CA GLY A 119 -20.55 18.04 7.14
C GLY A 119 -20.83 16.99 6.05
N LEU A 120 -19.92 16.82 5.07
CA LEU A 120 -20.10 15.92 3.93
C LEU A 120 -19.52 14.55 4.21
N TYR A 121 -20.36 13.60 4.61
CA TYR A 121 -20.00 12.23 4.93
C TYR A 121 -20.72 11.22 4.05
N GLY A 122 -20.08 10.08 3.81
CA GLY A 122 -20.69 8.89 3.22
C GLY A 122 -20.16 8.51 1.86
N PHE A 123 -20.82 7.53 1.27
CA PHE A 123 -20.48 6.96 -0.03
C PHE A 123 -21.42 7.50 -1.10
N VAL A 124 -20.88 7.68 -2.30
CA VAL A 124 -21.66 8.03 -3.49
C VAL A 124 -21.22 7.13 -4.63
N TRP A 125 -22.15 6.37 -5.18
CA TRP A 125 -21.86 5.40 -6.24
C TRP A 125 -21.76 6.08 -7.61
N PHE A 126 -20.81 5.63 -8.43
CA PHE A 126 -20.64 6.01 -9.83
C PHE A 126 -20.51 7.53 -10.10
N LYS A 127 -19.91 8.27 -9.16
CA LYS A 127 -19.74 9.73 -9.33
C LYS A 127 -18.59 10.15 -10.24
N PHE A 128 -17.59 9.31 -10.42
CA PHE A 128 -16.42 9.56 -11.29
C PHE A 128 -15.72 10.92 -11.05
N ARG A 129 -15.67 11.39 -9.79
CA ARG A 129 -15.09 12.69 -9.42
C ARG A 129 -13.94 12.51 -8.45
N LEU A 130 -12.88 13.35 -8.60
CA LEU A 130 -11.65 13.26 -7.81
C LEU A 130 -11.86 13.65 -6.32
N ASP A 131 -12.85 14.46 -6.00
CA ASP A 131 -13.20 14.83 -4.63
C ASP A 131 -13.81 13.65 -3.82
N TYR A 132 -14.17 12.55 -4.48
CA TYR A 132 -14.68 11.33 -3.85
C TYR A 132 -13.65 10.19 -3.88
N ASN A 133 -12.39 10.49 -3.58
CA ASN A 133 -11.28 9.53 -3.74
C ASN A 133 -10.70 8.99 -2.42
N SER A 134 -11.46 9.06 -1.30
CA SER A 134 -10.98 8.55 -0.01
C SER A 134 -10.82 7.03 -0.02
N PHE A 135 -11.82 6.30 -0.50
CA PHE A 135 -11.88 4.83 -0.40
C PHE A 135 -11.40 4.13 -1.68
N PRO A 136 -10.55 3.10 -1.56
CA PRO A 136 -9.66 2.75 -0.45
C PRO A 136 -8.36 3.57 -0.45
N SER A 137 -7.53 3.42 0.62
CA SER A 137 -6.28 4.17 0.77
C SER A 137 -5.15 3.63 -0.10
N GLY A 138 -4.65 4.48 -1.04
CA GLY A 138 -3.51 4.12 -1.89
C GLY A 138 -2.17 4.09 -1.16
N HIS A 139 -1.96 4.89 -0.11
CA HIS A 139 -0.76 4.84 0.72
C HIS A 139 -0.66 3.50 1.45
N ALA A 140 -1.76 3.04 2.06
CA ALA A 140 -1.80 1.77 2.75
C ALA A 140 -1.56 0.59 1.81
N LEU A 141 -2.15 0.62 0.61
CA LEU A 141 -1.88 -0.36 -0.45
C LEU A 141 -0.38 -0.39 -0.81
N THR A 142 0.20 0.75 -1.11
CA THR A 142 1.59 0.83 -1.56
C THR A 142 2.56 0.28 -0.53
N ILE A 143 2.45 0.75 0.73
CA ILE A 143 3.41 0.34 1.75
C ILE A 143 3.25 -1.14 2.12
N MET A 144 2.05 -1.69 1.97
CA MET A 144 1.83 -3.12 2.17
C MET A 144 2.45 -3.96 1.02
N CYS A 145 2.40 -3.50 -0.22
CA CYS A 145 3.16 -4.10 -1.33
C CYS A 145 4.67 -4.08 -1.04
N VAL A 146 5.19 -2.93 -0.57
CA VAL A 146 6.61 -2.81 -0.17
C VAL A 146 6.95 -3.84 0.90
N ALA A 147 6.17 -3.90 1.98
CA ALA A 147 6.43 -4.85 3.08
C ALA A 147 6.40 -6.29 2.62
N THR A 148 5.46 -6.66 1.75
CA THR A 148 5.35 -8.02 1.23
C THR A 148 6.57 -8.41 0.40
N ILE A 149 7.01 -7.55 -0.53
CA ILE A 149 8.19 -7.79 -1.35
C ILE A 149 9.48 -7.78 -0.51
N ALA A 150 9.62 -6.83 0.42
CA ALA A 150 10.77 -6.77 1.32
C ALA A 150 10.86 -8.00 2.23
N SER A 151 9.71 -8.54 2.67
CA SER A 151 9.66 -9.78 3.45
C SER A 151 10.12 -11.01 2.68
N CYS A 152 9.99 -11.02 1.35
CA CYS A 152 10.56 -12.08 0.51
C CYS A 152 12.08 -11.94 0.37
N ALA A 153 12.59 -10.70 0.25
CA ALA A 153 14.03 -10.45 0.15
C ALA A 153 14.75 -10.66 1.49
N TRP A 154 14.11 -10.32 2.61
CA TRP A 154 14.64 -10.46 3.98
C TRP A 154 13.62 -11.11 4.92
N PRO A 155 13.42 -12.45 4.83
CA PRO A 155 12.35 -13.14 5.55
C PRO A 155 12.42 -13.01 7.08
N HIS A 156 13.61 -12.94 7.64
CA HIS A 156 13.83 -12.77 9.09
C HIS A 156 13.37 -11.39 9.62
N LEU A 157 13.23 -10.41 8.75
CA LEU A 157 12.71 -9.07 9.07
C LEU A 157 11.22 -8.91 8.72
N ALA A 158 10.53 -9.96 8.29
CA ALA A 158 9.12 -9.89 7.91
C ALA A 158 8.22 -9.23 8.96
N PRO A 159 8.31 -9.57 10.27
CA PRO A 159 7.49 -8.89 11.28
C PRO A 159 7.74 -7.37 11.35
N LEU A 160 9.00 -6.94 11.17
CA LEU A 160 9.37 -5.53 11.16
C LEU A 160 8.78 -4.81 9.93
N TRP A 161 8.88 -5.40 8.74
CA TRP A 161 8.34 -4.81 7.53
C TRP A 161 6.83 -4.61 7.62
N PHE A 162 6.10 -5.61 8.10
CA PHE A 162 4.65 -5.51 8.28
C PHE A 162 4.27 -4.52 9.39
N ALA A 163 5.02 -4.45 10.50
CA ALA A 163 4.80 -3.46 11.54
C ALA A 163 4.97 -2.02 11.02
N ILE A 164 6.04 -1.77 10.25
CA ILE A 164 6.28 -0.48 9.60
C ILE A 164 5.14 -0.15 8.61
N ALA A 165 4.71 -1.12 7.80
CA ALA A 165 3.64 -0.90 6.84
C ALA A 165 2.30 -0.57 7.51
N LEU A 166 1.95 -1.28 8.58
CA LEU A 166 0.75 -0.99 9.35
C LEU A 166 0.83 0.40 9.99
N TRP A 167 1.97 0.75 10.59
CA TRP A 167 2.18 2.08 11.16
C TRP A 167 2.00 3.17 10.09
N LEU A 168 2.73 3.08 8.97
CA LEU A 168 2.66 4.08 7.89
C LEU A 168 1.28 4.13 7.23
N GLY A 169 0.57 3.01 7.15
CA GLY A 169 -0.83 2.98 6.73
C GLY A 169 -1.73 3.74 7.69
N LEU A 170 -1.60 3.47 9.00
CA LEU A 170 -2.40 4.10 10.05
C LEU A 170 -2.16 5.61 10.17
N THR A 171 -0.97 6.13 9.81
CA THR A 171 -0.73 7.58 9.77
C THR A 171 -1.77 8.31 8.92
N ARG A 172 -2.38 7.64 7.92
CA ARG A 172 -3.40 8.23 7.06
C ARG A 172 -4.74 8.44 7.76
N ALA A 173 -5.08 7.55 8.70
CA ALA A 173 -6.27 7.71 9.55
C ALA A 173 -5.99 8.73 10.67
N LEU A 174 -4.80 8.68 11.28
CA LEU A 174 -4.37 9.62 12.31
C LEU A 174 -4.34 11.06 11.80
N LEU A 175 -3.90 11.30 10.56
CA LEU A 175 -3.92 12.60 9.88
C LEU A 175 -5.30 12.96 9.28
N THR A 176 -6.35 12.25 9.61
CA THR A 176 -7.71 12.47 9.07
C THR A 176 -7.80 12.58 7.54
N ALA A 177 -6.81 12.04 6.84
CA ALA A 177 -6.75 12.03 5.37
C ALA A 177 -7.56 10.87 4.75
N HIS A 178 -7.76 9.80 5.51
CA HIS A 178 -8.57 8.63 5.18
C HIS A 178 -9.29 8.12 6.43
N PHE A 179 -10.41 7.45 6.25
CA PHE A 179 -11.05 6.71 7.33
C PHE A 179 -10.25 5.42 7.65
N LEU A 180 -10.47 4.88 8.84
CA LEU A 180 -9.80 3.66 9.29
C LEU A 180 -10.11 2.47 8.36
N SER A 181 -11.36 2.34 7.91
CA SER A 181 -11.77 1.32 6.95
C SER A 181 -11.03 1.44 5.62
N ASP A 182 -10.81 2.68 5.11
CA ASP A 182 -10.06 2.92 3.87
C ASP A 182 -8.64 2.38 3.96
N VAL A 183 -8.01 2.56 5.14
CA VAL A 183 -6.64 2.11 5.42
C VAL A 183 -6.56 0.58 5.45
N PHE A 184 -7.41 -0.08 6.22
CA PHE A 184 -7.38 -1.54 6.32
C PHE A 184 -7.72 -2.22 5.00
N ILE A 185 -8.72 -1.74 4.26
CA ILE A 185 -9.07 -2.31 2.96
C ILE A 185 -7.94 -2.06 1.95
N GLY A 186 -7.36 -0.85 1.92
CA GLY A 186 -6.21 -0.56 1.08
C GLY A 186 -5.01 -1.46 1.37
N ALA A 187 -4.69 -1.67 2.65
CA ALA A 187 -3.62 -2.57 3.09
C ALA A 187 -3.90 -4.03 2.68
N GLY A 188 -5.12 -4.51 2.87
CA GLY A 188 -5.53 -5.86 2.46
C GLY A 188 -5.39 -6.08 0.96
N ILE A 189 -5.83 -5.11 0.14
CA ILE A 189 -5.67 -5.16 -1.32
C ILE A 189 -4.18 -5.20 -1.70
N GLY A 190 -3.35 -4.34 -1.08
CA GLY A 190 -1.92 -4.30 -1.36
C GLY A 190 -1.21 -5.62 -1.04
N LEU A 191 -1.52 -6.21 0.12
CA LEU A 191 -0.97 -7.49 0.53
C LEU A 191 -1.38 -8.62 -0.42
N LEU A 192 -2.68 -8.70 -0.77
CA LEU A 192 -3.17 -9.72 -1.68
C LEU A 192 -2.61 -9.53 -3.09
N ALA A 193 -2.55 -8.31 -3.61
CA ALA A 193 -1.99 -8.04 -4.92
C ALA A 193 -0.52 -8.48 -5.01
N ALA A 194 0.29 -8.15 -3.99
CA ALA A 194 1.69 -8.57 -3.95
C ALA A 194 1.82 -10.09 -3.80
N ARG A 195 1.00 -10.71 -2.94
CA ARG A 195 0.97 -12.16 -2.77
C ARG A 195 0.65 -12.88 -4.08
N GLU A 196 -0.43 -12.50 -4.76
CA GLU A 196 -0.84 -13.18 -5.99
C GLU A 196 0.21 -12.97 -7.11
N THR A 197 0.75 -11.76 -7.23
CA THR A 197 1.85 -11.50 -8.18
C THR A 197 3.04 -12.43 -7.93
N LEU A 198 3.46 -12.58 -6.66
CA LEU A 198 4.57 -13.45 -6.31
C LEU A 198 4.26 -14.91 -6.62
N LEU A 199 3.09 -15.40 -6.23
CA LEU A 199 2.74 -16.82 -6.44
C LEU A 199 2.62 -17.21 -7.91
N TYR A 200 2.02 -16.36 -8.72
CA TYR A 200 1.74 -16.69 -10.13
C TYR A 200 2.86 -16.31 -11.10
N LEU A 201 3.58 -15.23 -10.83
CA LEU A 201 4.59 -14.72 -11.77
C LEU A 201 6.03 -14.86 -11.26
N PHE A 202 6.23 -14.94 -9.95
CA PHE A 202 7.55 -14.96 -9.31
C PHE A 202 7.64 -16.01 -8.20
N ALA A 203 7.12 -17.21 -8.44
CA ALA A 203 7.03 -18.27 -7.43
C ALA A 203 8.39 -18.61 -6.78
N SER A 204 9.50 -18.44 -7.51
CA SER A 204 10.86 -18.65 -6.98
C SER A 204 11.29 -17.62 -5.93
N LEU A 205 10.59 -16.49 -5.84
CA LEU A 205 10.86 -15.46 -4.82
C LEU A 205 9.96 -15.65 -3.59
N ALA A 206 8.86 -16.40 -3.72
CA ALA A 206 7.91 -16.60 -2.64
C ALA A 206 8.49 -17.54 -1.59
N PRO A 207 8.58 -17.15 -0.31
CA PRO A 207 9.02 -18.04 0.74
C PRO A 207 7.93 -19.08 1.07
N HIS A 208 8.35 -20.20 1.67
CA HIS A 208 7.47 -21.33 1.98
C HIS A 208 6.30 -21.04 2.95
N TRP A 209 6.35 -19.92 3.65
CA TRP A 209 5.29 -19.50 4.58
C TRP A 209 4.18 -18.65 3.92
N PHE A 210 4.26 -18.43 2.62
CA PHE A 210 3.25 -17.74 1.80
C PHE A 210 1.92 -18.56 1.65
#